data_913f7ed1a19ee3843dd2bc6a38153c1f
#
_entry.id   913f7ed1a19ee3843dd2bc6a38153c1f
#
_cell.length_a   1.000
_cell.length_b   1.000
_cell.length_c   1.000
_cell.angle_alpha   90.00
_cell.angle_beta   90.00
_cell.angle_gamma   90.00
#
_symmetry.space_group_name_H-M   'P 1'
#
loop_
_entity.id
_entity.type
_entity.pdbx_description
1 polymer ?
#
loop_
_entity_poly.entity_id
_entity_poly.type
_entity_poly.pdbx_seq_one_letter_code
_entity_poly.pdbx_strand_id
1 'polypeptide(L)'
;LLRDHSQYTDDELMVATDMDSNGDGTIQIAAEMVYPYARIAARIDATSELASHDFSQTIYNAFLQGRQIISANHGKDPVSDQGFHAEVAAQANIIVESWDRLIAANTIHFINLTISALQDENALGDLEGAYFENWSHLKGVAISLQFSPYMALSVDDLIKVHDYIGTQPILDASSISTHISNLMSARDILQRSYDFADSNVMHW
;
A
#
# COMPACT_ATOMS: atom_id res chain seq x y z
N LEU A 1 8.17 -13.84 -8.90
CA LEU A 1 8.36 -15.27 -9.15
C LEU A 1 7.05 -15.81 -9.68
N LEU A 2 6.93 -15.83 -11.02
CA LEU A 2 5.85 -16.54 -11.70
C LEU A 2 6.21 -18.02 -11.65
N ARG A 3 5.69 -18.78 -10.70
CA ARG A 3 5.67 -20.24 -10.79
C ARG A 3 4.65 -20.62 -11.86
N ASP A 4 4.98 -21.65 -12.63
CA ASP A 4 4.08 -22.23 -13.61
C ASP A 4 2.85 -22.82 -12.88
N HIS A 5 1.75 -22.10 -12.91
CA HIS A 5 0.49 -22.51 -12.27
C HIS A 5 -0.23 -23.64 -13.00
N SER A 6 0.28 -24.11 -14.14
CA SER A 6 -0.33 -25.21 -14.88
C SER A 6 -0.26 -26.55 -14.14
N GLN A 7 0.57 -26.64 -13.09
CA GLN A 7 0.81 -27.88 -12.35
C GLN A 7 0.15 -27.94 -10.96
N TYR A 8 -0.55 -26.86 -10.52
CA TYR A 8 -1.14 -26.78 -9.19
C TYR A 8 -2.62 -26.40 -9.28
N THR A 9 -3.47 -27.05 -8.52
CA THR A 9 -4.82 -26.57 -8.24
C THR A 9 -4.75 -25.38 -7.30
N ASP A 10 -5.76 -24.51 -7.33
CA ASP A 10 -5.81 -23.35 -6.40
C ASP A 10 -5.77 -23.81 -4.92
N ASP A 11 -6.31 -25.00 -4.62
CA ASP A 11 -6.25 -25.60 -3.28
C ASP A 11 -4.83 -26.07 -2.92
N GLU A 12 -4.07 -26.61 -3.86
CA GLU A 12 -2.67 -27.02 -3.62
C GLU A 12 -1.73 -25.83 -3.44
N LEU A 13 -2.02 -24.69 -4.07
CA LEU A 13 -1.29 -23.43 -3.82
C LEU A 13 -1.55 -22.87 -2.43
N MET A 14 -2.72 -23.12 -1.88
CA MET A 14 -3.10 -22.71 -0.52
C MET A 14 -2.49 -23.61 0.57
N VAL A 15 -2.03 -24.80 0.23
CA VAL A 15 -1.51 -25.83 1.16
C VAL A 15 -0.01 -26.11 0.96
N ALA A 16 0.67 -25.32 0.12
CA ALA A 16 2.10 -25.51 -0.10
C ALA A 16 2.90 -25.31 1.20
N THR A 17 3.66 -26.31 1.61
CA THR A 17 4.41 -26.38 2.88
C THR A 17 5.48 -25.29 3.03
N ASP A 18 5.86 -24.62 1.94
CA ASP A 18 6.75 -23.47 1.94
C ASP A 18 6.06 -22.15 2.37
N MET A 19 4.76 -22.19 2.63
CA MET A 19 3.98 -21.08 3.18
C MET A 19 3.83 -21.13 4.71
N ASP A 20 4.03 -22.29 5.31
CA ASP A 20 4.12 -22.48 6.76
C ASP A 20 5.57 -22.15 7.19
N SER A 21 5.84 -20.87 7.39
CA SER A 21 7.19 -20.37 7.68
C SER A 21 7.67 -20.69 9.10
N ASN A 22 6.75 -20.99 10.02
CA ASN A 22 7.07 -21.36 11.39
C ASN A 22 7.05 -22.87 11.64
N GLY A 23 6.54 -23.68 10.69
CA GLY A 23 6.53 -25.15 10.74
C GLY A 23 5.54 -25.74 11.75
N ASP A 24 4.48 -25.00 12.14
CA ASP A 24 3.47 -25.47 13.09
C ASP A 24 2.36 -26.32 12.47
N GLY A 25 2.38 -26.50 11.14
CA GLY A 25 1.42 -27.27 10.38
C GLY A 25 0.12 -26.52 10.08
N THR A 26 0.05 -25.23 10.37
CA THR A 26 -1.12 -24.40 10.15
C THR A 26 -0.73 -23.11 9.43
N ILE A 27 -1.21 -22.91 8.20
CA ILE A 27 -0.94 -21.68 7.48
C ILE A 27 -1.77 -20.53 8.07
N GLN A 28 -1.10 -19.61 8.71
CA GLN A 28 -1.70 -18.39 9.25
C GLN A 28 -1.71 -17.30 8.19
N ILE A 29 -2.86 -17.15 7.51
CA ILE A 29 -3.04 -16.19 6.40
C ILE A 29 -2.54 -14.78 6.76
N ALA A 30 -2.69 -14.35 8.00
CA ALA A 30 -2.27 -13.02 8.45
C ALA A 30 -0.76 -12.89 8.73
N ALA A 31 -0.04 -13.99 8.93
CA ALA A 31 1.35 -13.99 9.38
C ALA A 31 2.32 -14.65 8.39
N GLU A 32 1.90 -15.63 7.62
CA GLU A 32 2.81 -16.52 6.89
C GLU A 32 2.64 -16.49 5.37
N MET A 33 1.44 -16.25 4.88
CA MET A 33 1.14 -16.39 3.46
C MET A 33 1.20 -15.13 2.66
N VAL A 34 1.41 -13.98 3.28
CA VAL A 34 0.85 -12.81 2.65
C VAL A 34 1.93 -11.96 2.02
N TYR A 35 1.83 -11.87 0.72
CA TYR A 35 2.47 -10.77 0.00
C TYR A 35 2.21 -9.47 0.78
N PRO A 36 3.23 -8.71 1.20
CA PRO A 36 3.07 -7.59 2.12
C PRO A 36 2.02 -6.57 1.69
N TYR A 37 1.90 -6.31 0.38
CA TYR A 37 0.89 -5.39 -0.15
C TYR A 37 -0.54 -5.90 0.02
N ALA A 38 -0.79 -7.21 0.00
CA ALA A 38 -2.11 -7.76 0.27
C ALA A 38 -2.54 -7.53 1.72
N ARG A 39 -1.60 -7.61 2.68
CA ARG A 39 -1.86 -7.26 4.09
C ARG A 39 -2.16 -5.77 4.25
N ILE A 40 -1.40 -4.92 3.57
CA ILE A 40 -1.62 -3.48 3.58
C ILE A 40 -3.00 -3.17 3.00
N ALA A 41 -3.35 -3.77 1.85
CA ALA A 41 -4.66 -3.60 1.22
C ALA A 41 -5.79 -4.00 2.18
N ALA A 42 -5.74 -5.21 2.75
CA ALA A 42 -6.76 -5.68 3.68
C ALA A 42 -6.92 -4.78 4.91
N ARG A 43 -5.82 -4.22 5.44
CA ARG A 43 -5.87 -3.28 6.55
C ARG A 43 -6.52 -1.96 6.16
N ILE A 44 -6.12 -1.37 5.04
CA ILE A 44 -6.68 -0.10 4.55
C ILE A 44 -8.16 -0.27 4.20
N ASP A 45 -8.54 -1.36 3.54
CA ASP A 45 -9.93 -1.66 3.22
C ASP A 45 -10.80 -1.82 4.48
N ALA A 46 -10.27 -2.48 5.51
CA ALA A 46 -10.98 -2.68 6.78
C ALA A 46 -11.26 -1.37 7.55
N THR A 47 -10.46 -0.32 7.32
CA THR A 47 -10.63 1.00 7.93
C THR A 47 -11.29 2.02 7.00
N SER A 48 -11.57 1.66 5.75
CA SER A 48 -12.23 2.53 4.78
C SER A 48 -13.74 2.56 5.03
N GLU A 49 -14.34 3.75 5.10
CA GLU A 49 -15.79 3.90 5.26
C GLU A 49 -16.53 3.80 3.93
N LEU A 50 -15.86 4.09 2.82
CA LEU A 50 -16.44 4.06 1.47
C LEU A 50 -15.89 2.87 0.68
N ALA A 51 -16.80 2.03 0.20
CA ALA A 51 -16.49 0.87 -0.65
C ALA A 51 -15.74 1.21 -1.95
N SER A 52 -15.69 2.49 -2.35
CA SER A 52 -14.95 2.95 -3.53
C SER A 52 -13.43 2.71 -3.46
N HIS A 53 -12.89 2.32 -2.31
CA HIS A 53 -11.47 2.06 -2.08
C HIS A 53 -11.22 0.63 -1.61
N ASP A 54 -11.92 -0.34 -2.17
CA ASP A 54 -11.67 -1.76 -1.96
C ASP A 54 -10.47 -2.19 -2.83
N PHE A 55 -9.27 -1.97 -2.31
CA PHE A 55 -8.02 -2.29 -2.99
C PHE A 55 -7.85 -3.79 -3.21
N SER A 56 -8.18 -4.58 -2.19
CA SER A 56 -8.04 -6.04 -2.22
C SER A 56 -8.88 -6.63 -3.35
N GLN A 57 -10.15 -6.28 -3.42
CA GLN A 57 -11.06 -6.82 -4.43
C GLN A 57 -10.72 -6.31 -5.83
N THR A 58 -10.35 -5.03 -5.96
CA THR A 58 -9.98 -4.42 -7.24
C THR A 58 -8.76 -5.11 -7.84
N ILE A 59 -7.70 -5.28 -7.05
CA ILE A 59 -6.45 -5.93 -7.47
C ILE A 59 -6.71 -7.41 -7.79
N TYR A 60 -7.43 -8.12 -6.92
CA TYR A 60 -7.78 -9.53 -7.13
C TYR A 60 -8.57 -9.73 -8.42
N ASN A 61 -9.60 -8.94 -8.67
CA ASN A 61 -10.40 -9.01 -9.89
C ASN A 61 -9.58 -8.77 -11.15
N ALA A 62 -8.65 -7.81 -11.11
CA ALA A 62 -7.76 -7.53 -12.24
C ALA A 62 -6.82 -8.71 -12.54
N PHE A 63 -6.27 -9.36 -11.51
CA PHE A 63 -5.49 -10.59 -11.69
C PHE A 63 -6.33 -11.72 -12.28
N LEU A 64 -7.55 -11.93 -11.77
CA LEU A 64 -8.45 -12.96 -12.26
C LEU A 64 -8.85 -12.74 -13.73
N GLN A 65 -9.20 -11.50 -14.08
CA GLN A 65 -9.51 -11.11 -15.45
C GLN A 65 -8.30 -11.29 -16.38
N GLY A 66 -7.12 -10.83 -15.97
CA GLY A 66 -5.89 -11.01 -16.73
C GLY A 66 -5.61 -12.49 -17.01
N ARG A 67 -5.74 -13.36 -16.00
CA ARG A 67 -5.61 -14.81 -16.15
C ARG A 67 -6.63 -15.39 -17.15
N GLN A 68 -7.90 -14.95 -17.09
CA GLN A 68 -8.94 -15.40 -18.02
C GLN A 68 -8.63 -14.99 -19.46
N ILE A 69 -8.18 -13.73 -19.67
CA ILE A 69 -7.75 -13.24 -21.00
C ILE A 69 -6.59 -14.08 -21.55
N ILE A 70 -5.56 -14.33 -20.75
CA ILE A 70 -4.42 -15.16 -21.16
C ILE A 70 -4.86 -16.58 -21.49
N SER A 71 -5.72 -17.18 -20.69
CA SER A 71 -6.23 -18.54 -20.93
C SER A 71 -7.08 -18.63 -22.21
N ALA A 72 -7.93 -17.63 -22.48
CA ALA A 72 -8.76 -17.58 -23.68
C ALA A 72 -7.94 -17.37 -24.96
N ASN A 73 -6.75 -16.80 -24.84
CA ASN A 73 -5.83 -16.53 -25.94
C ASN A 73 -4.63 -17.51 -25.97
N HIS A 74 -4.78 -18.68 -25.36
CA HIS A 74 -3.73 -19.71 -25.35
C HIS A 74 -3.23 -20.02 -26.77
N GLY A 75 -1.92 -19.99 -26.95
CA GLY A 75 -1.27 -20.22 -28.25
C GLY A 75 -1.16 -18.98 -29.15
N LYS A 76 -1.72 -17.85 -28.78
CA LYS A 76 -1.47 -16.57 -29.44
C LYS A 76 -0.24 -15.88 -28.84
N ASP A 77 0.48 -15.16 -29.69
CA ASP A 77 1.60 -14.34 -29.26
C ASP A 77 1.12 -12.90 -28.94
N PRO A 78 1.24 -12.44 -27.70
CA PRO A 78 0.81 -11.09 -27.33
C PRO A 78 1.61 -9.97 -28.00
N VAL A 79 2.80 -10.26 -28.53
CA VAL A 79 3.61 -9.27 -29.25
C VAL A 79 3.04 -8.99 -30.65
N SER A 80 2.50 -10.00 -31.32
CA SER A 80 1.92 -9.89 -32.66
C SER A 80 0.41 -9.62 -32.63
N ASP A 81 -0.33 -10.03 -31.60
CA ASP A 81 -1.75 -9.77 -31.42
C ASP A 81 -1.96 -8.52 -30.53
N GLN A 82 -2.12 -7.36 -31.18
CA GLN A 82 -2.28 -6.08 -30.46
C GLN A 82 -3.56 -6.03 -29.60
N GLY A 83 -4.61 -6.73 -30.00
CA GLY A 83 -5.86 -6.81 -29.20
C GLY A 83 -5.61 -7.56 -27.91
N PHE A 84 -5.00 -8.73 -27.97
CA PHE A 84 -4.65 -9.51 -26.80
C PHE A 84 -3.68 -8.76 -25.88
N HIS A 85 -2.65 -8.11 -26.44
CA HIS A 85 -1.73 -7.28 -25.67
C HIS A 85 -2.46 -6.16 -24.91
N ALA A 86 -3.36 -5.43 -25.60
CA ALA A 86 -4.09 -4.31 -25.00
C ALA A 86 -5.01 -4.75 -23.85
N GLU A 87 -5.69 -5.91 -23.99
CA GLU A 87 -6.55 -6.46 -22.95
C GLU A 87 -5.75 -6.84 -21.69
N VAL A 88 -4.61 -7.49 -21.84
CA VAL A 88 -3.73 -7.86 -20.71
C VAL A 88 -3.12 -6.61 -20.07
N ALA A 89 -2.66 -5.65 -20.88
CA ALA A 89 -2.09 -4.40 -20.40
C ALA A 89 -3.11 -3.57 -19.60
N ALA A 90 -4.38 -3.59 -20.00
CA ALA A 90 -5.44 -2.90 -19.25
C ALA A 90 -5.58 -3.45 -17.82
N GLN A 91 -5.51 -4.78 -17.64
CA GLN A 91 -5.56 -5.38 -16.30
C GLN A 91 -4.28 -5.09 -15.50
N ALA A 92 -3.13 -5.15 -16.13
CA ALA A 92 -1.86 -4.79 -15.49
C ALA A 92 -1.86 -3.33 -15.00
N ASN A 93 -2.41 -2.40 -15.79
CA ASN A 93 -2.53 -0.99 -15.39
C ASN A 93 -3.42 -0.82 -14.16
N ILE A 94 -4.58 -1.50 -14.11
CA ILE A 94 -5.46 -1.48 -12.92
C ILE A 94 -4.68 -1.93 -11.67
N ILE A 95 -3.88 -2.98 -11.78
CA ILE A 95 -3.10 -3.50 -10.66
C ILE A 95 -2.06 -2.48 -10.19
N VAL A 96 -1.25 -1.94 -11.10
CA VAL A 96 -0.16 -1.02 -10.71
C VAL A 96 -0.67 0.33 -10.24
N GLU A 97 -1.73 0.87 -10.84
CA GLU A 97 -2.40 2.09 -10.37
C GLU A 97 -3.02 1.88 -8.98
N SER A 98 -3.63 0.72 -8.74
CA SER A 98 -4.18 0.38 -7.42
C SER A 98 -3.07 0.26 -6.37
N TRP A 99 -1.92 -0.30 -6.72
CA TRP A 99 -0.77 -0.36 -5.81
C TRP A 99 -0.20 1.02 -5.49
N ASP A 100 -0.11 1.91 -6.47
CA ASP A 100 0.33 3.29 -6.24
C ASP A 100 -0.60 4.00 -5.25
N ARG A 101 -1.90 3.93 -5.50
CA ARG A 101 -2.93 4.46 -4.60
C ARG A 101 -2.87 3.84 -3.20
N LEU A 102 -2.64 2.53 -3.10
CA LEU A 102 -2.50 1.82 -1.84
C LEU A 102 -1.29 2.31 -1.03
N ILE A 103 -0.15 2.56 -1.68
CA ILE A 103 1.04 3.12 -1.02
C ILE A 103 0.73 4.51 -0.47
N ALA A 104 0.02 5.34 -1.23
CA ALA A 104 -0.40 6.67 -0.78
C ALA A 104 -1.37 6.60 0.42
N ALA A 105 -2.38 5.72 0.39
CA ALA A 105 -3.29 5.48 1.50
C ALA A 105 -2.55 4.97 2.75
N ASN A 106 -1.60 4.07 2.57
CA ASN A 106 -0.75 3.57 3.66
C ASN A 106 0.17 4.66 4.24
N THR A 107 0.63 5.60 3.41
CA THR A 107 1.36 6.78 3.89
C THR A 107 0.47 7.65 4.77
N ILE A 108 -0.78 7.89 4.37
CA ILE A 108 -1.78 8.61 5.16
C ILE A 108 -2.04 7.90 6.50
N HIS A 109 -2.20 6.57 6.48
CA HIS A 109 -2.36 5.76 7.69
C HIS A 109 -1.22 6.02 8.69
N PHE A 110 0.03 5.96 8.25
CA PHE A 110 1.17 6.22 9.15
C PHE A 110 1.30 7.70 9.54
N ILE A 111 0.84 8.66 8.72
CA ILE A 111 0.71 10.05 9.14
C ILE A 111 -0.26 10.14 10.32
N ASN A 112 -1.44 9.54 10.22
CA ASN A 112 -2.44 9.58 11.27
C ASN A 112 -1.95 8.90 12.57
N LEU A 113 -1.29 7.74 12.47
CA LEU A 113 -0.69 7.08 13.62
C LEU A 113 0.43 7.90 14.26
N THR A 114 1.26 8.57 13.46
CA THR A 114 2.33 9.45 13.96
C THR A 114 1.74 10.66 14.68
N ILE A 115 0.69 11.29 14.13
CA ILE A 115 -0.02 12.40 14.77
C ILE A 115 -0.65 11.94 16.08
N SER A 116 -1.33 10.79 16.09
CA SER A 116 -1.96 10.23 17.29
C SER A 116 -0.93 9.95 18.38
N ALA A 117 0.21 9.37 18.03
CA ALA A 117 1.27 9.09 18.99
C ALA A 117 1.89 10.37 19.58
N LEU A 118 1.98 11.46 18.82
CA LEU A 118 2.46 12.76 19.31
C LEU A 118 1.51 13.48 20.28
N GLN A 119 0.27 13.01 20.40
CA GLN A 119 -0.69 13.53 21.39
C GLN A 119 -0.48 12.94 22.79
N ASP A 120 0.35 11.91 22.94
CA ASP A 120 0.78 11.38 24.23
C ASP A 120 1.77 12.36 24.89
N GLU A 121 1.56 12.67 26.17
CA GLU A 121 2.43 13.58 26.95
C GLU A 121 3.88 13.08 27.03
N ASN A 122 4.11 11.77 26.92
CA ASN A 122 5.42 11.14 26.97
C ASN A 122 5.97 10.72 25.59
N ALA A 123 5.34 11.15 24.48
CA ALA A 123 5.67 10.70 23.12
C ALA A 123 7.17 10.73 22.78
N LEU A 124 7.90 11.71 23.29
CA LEU A 124 9.34 11.89 23.04
C LEU A 124 10.24 11.31 24.14
N GLY A 125 9.66 10.80 25.22
CA GLY A 125 10.40 10.23 26.36
C GLY A 125 10.87 8.79 26.17
N ASP A 126 10.30 8.07 25.20
CA ASP A 126 10.60 6.69 24.89
C ASP A 126 11.01 6.55 23.42
N LEU A 127 12.31 6.34 23.17
CA LEU A 127 12.86 6.18 21.81
C LEU A 127 12.43 4.88 21.12
N GLU A 128 11.90 3.91 21.85
CA GLU A 128 11.28 2.69 21.33
C GLU A 128 9.75 2.82 21.29
N GLY A 129 9.22 3.98 21.65
CA GLY A 129 7.78 4.25 21.70
C GLY A 129 7.12 4.44 20.35
N ALA A 130 5.80 4.46 20.38
CA ALA A 130 4.93 4.47 19.19
C ALA A 130 5.23 5.63 18.22
N TYR A 131 5.65 6.80 18.70
CA TYR A 131 5.98 7.92 17.82
C TYR A 131 7.15 7.58 16.90
N PHE A 132 8.27 7.08 17.44
CA PHE A 132 9.48 6.80 16.67
C PHE A 132 9.28 5.62 15.71
N GLU A 133 8.53 4.60 16.14
CA GLU A 133 8.15 3.47 15.30
C GLU A 133 7.28 3.93 14.12
N ASN A 134 6.20 4.66 14.40
CA ASN A 134 5.29 5.15 13.36
C ASN A 134 5.97 6.13 12.41
N TRP A 135 6.81 7.03 12.91
CA TRP A 135 7.58 7.95 12.07
C TRP A 135 8.55 7.19 11.15
N SER A 136 9.19 6.16 11.64
CA SER A 136 10.12 5.32 10.85
C SER A 136 9.36 4.60 9.73
N HIS A 137 8.21 4.01 10.03
CA HIS A 137 7.33 3.40 9.04
C HIS A 137 6.83 4.42 8.02
N LEU A 138 6.35 5.58 8.49
CA LEU A 138 5.92 6.69 7.64
C LEU A 138 7.01 7.08 6.64
N LYS A 139 8.24 7.29 7.14
CA LYS A 139 9.36 7.68 6.28
C LYS A 139 9.67 6.62 5.23
N GLY A 140 9.69 5.35 5.62
CA GLY A 140 9.94 4.23 4.71
C GLY A 140 8.86 4.10 3.62
N VAL A 141 7.59 4.20 3.99
CA VAL A 141 6.48 4.11 3.04
C VAL A 141 6.45 5.34 2.12
N ALA A 142 6.65 6.55 2.64
CA ALA A 142 6.69 7.75 1.82
C ALA A 142 7.83 7.72 0.77
N ILE A 143 9.00 7.18 1.13
CA ILE A 143 10.11 6.99 0.18
C ILE A 143 9.69 6.04 -0.96
N SER A 144 8.84 5.06 -0.71
CA SER A 144 8.45 4.10 -1.74
C SER A 144 7.60 4.71 -2.87
N LEU A 145 6.92 5.85 -2.62
CA LEU A 145 6.13 6.56 -3.63
C LEU A 145 6.96 6.95 -4.87
N GLN A 146 8.23 7.33 -4.68
CA GLN A 146 9.10 7.76 -5.79
C GLN A 146 9.40 6.67 -6.81
N PHE A 147 9.18 5.41 -6.48
CA PHE A 147 9.50 4.28 -7.37
C PHE A 147 8.33 3.86 -8.26
N SER A 148 7.15 4.45 -8.06
CA SER A 148 5.99 4.16 -8.90
C SER A 148 6.05 4.95 -10.21
N PRO A 149 6.04 4.27 -11.38
CA PRO A 149 5.93 4.95 -12.66
C PRO A 149 4.52 5.55 -12.89
N TYR A 150 3.56 5.20 -12.04
CA TYR A 150 2.16 5.64 -12.09
C TYR A 150 1.83 6.65 -11.01
N MET A 151 2.84 7.18 -10.32
CA MET A 151 2.67 8.12 -9.23
C MET A 151 1.79 9.31 -9.64
N ALA A 152 0.67 9.49 -8.94
CA ALA A 152 -0.23 10.61 -9.16
C ALA A 152 0.31 11.94 -8.60
N LEU A 153 1.29 11.89 -7.69
CA LEU A 153 1.98 13.08 -7.17
C LEU A 153 2.85 13.73 -8.23
N SER A 154 2.82 15.05 -8.32
CA SER A 154 3.88 15.78 -8.99
C SER A 154 5.20 15.65 -8.22
N VAL A 155 6.34 15.81 -8.90
CA VAL A 155 7.66 15.79 -8.24
C VAL A 155 7.75 16.87 -7.16
N ASP A 156 7.20 18.06 -7.42
CA ASP A 156 7.18 19.17 -6.46
C ASP A 156 6.36 18.84 -5.21
N ASP A 157 5.23 18.14 -5.36
CA ASP A 157 4.40 17.74 -4.23
C ASP A 157 5.02 16.56 -3.46
N LEU A 158 5.71 15.64 -4.15
CA LEU A 158 6.49 14.59 -3.48
C LEU A 158 7.60 15.21 -2.61
N ILE A 159 8.33 16.20 -3.11
CA ILE A 159 9.35 16.92 -2.34
C ILE A 159 8.72 17.57 -1.11
N LYS A 160 7.58 18.26 -1.25
CA LYS A 160 6.87 18.87 -0.11
C LYS A 160 6.42 17.84 0.93
N VAL A 161 5.89 16.69 0.49
CA VAL A 161 5.52 15.60 1.40
C VAL A 161 6.74 15.16 2.22
N HIS A 162 7.89 14.97 1.58
CA HIS A 162 9.12 14.62 2.28
C HIS A 162 9.64 15.71 3.21
N ASP A 163 9.53 16.97 2.83
CA ASP A 163 9.92 18.12 3.65
C ASP A 163 9.04 18.22 4.90
N TYR A 164 7.72 18.02 4.76
CA TYR A 164 6.78 18.03 5.87
C TYR A 164 6.96 16.84 6.83
N ILE A 165 7.29 15.67 6.34
CA ILE A 165 7.62 14.50 7.19
C ILE A 165 8.94 14.73 7.92
N GLY A 166 9.87 15.45 7.29
CA GLY A 166 11.21 15.69 7.79
C GLY A 166 12.21 14.60 7.44
N THR A 167 13.48 14.88 7.70
CA THR A 167 14.60 13.95 7.47
C THR A 167 14.94 13.09 8.69
N GLN A 168 14.47 13.49 9.86
CA GLN A 168 14.64 12.81 11.15
C GLN A 168 13.42 13.07 12.02
N PRO A 169 13.12 12.20 13.00
CA PRO A 169 12.06 12.44 13.96
C PRO A 169 12.40 13.65 14.85
N ILE A 170 11.38 14.34 15.35
CA ILE A 170 11.59 15.43 16.31
C ILE A 170 11.95 14.88 17.69
N LEU A 171 12.83 15.60 18.40
CA LEU A 171 13.25 15.25 19.76
C LEU A 171 12.91 16.34 20.78
N ASP A 172 12.34 17.46 20.33
CA ASP A 172 12.01 18.61 21.16
C ASP A 172 10.49 18.79 21.22
N ALA A 173 9.95 18.78 22.43
CA ALA A 173 8.52 18.94 22.69
C ALA A 173 7.97 20.27 22.16
N SER A 174 8.77 21.33 22.11
CA SER A 174 8.34 22.62 21.53
C SER A 174 8.03 22.55 20.04
N SER A 175 8.53 21.51 19.35
CA SER A 175 8.34 21.28 17.92
C SER A 175 7.09 20.44 17.59
N ILE A 176 6.43 19.83 18.56
CA ILE A 176 5.31 18.90 18.35
C ILE A 176 4.18 19.56 17.54
N SER A 177 3.70 20.72 17.96
CA SER A 177 2.58 21.39 17.29
C SER A 177 2.88 21.73 15.83
N THR A 178 4.09 22.21 15.56
CA THR A 178 4.55 22.51 14.20
C THR A 178 4.66 21.23 13.36
N HIS A 179 5.20 20.17 13.94
CA HIS A 179 5.35 18.90 13.24
C HIS A 179 4.00 18.25 12.89
N ILE A 180 3.03 18.28 13.82
CA ILE A 180 1.66 17.84 13.55
C ILE A 180 1.05 18.64 12.38
N SER A 181 1.20 19.97 12.37
CA SER A 181 0.70 20.81 11.28
C SER A 181 1.35 20.46 9.93
N ASN A 182 2.64 20.16 9.94
CA ASN A 182 3.36 19.71 8.75
C ASN A 182 2.84 18.35 8.27
N LEU A 183 2.66 17.38 9.17
CA LEU A 183 2.12 16.07 8.83
C LEU A 183 0.70 16.17 8.24
N MET A 184 -0.15 17.05 8.79
CA MET A 184 -1.47 17.35 8.22
C MET A 184 -1.35 17.91 6.79
N SER A 185 -0.39 18.81 6.55
CA SER A 185 -0.13 19.36 5.21
C SER A 185 0.33 18.30 4.22
N ALA A 186 1.18 17.35 4.66
CA ALA A 186 1.57 16.20 3.83
C ALA A 186 0.37 15.32 3.48
N ARG A 187 -0.50 15.04 4.46
CA ARG A 187 -1.74 14.30 4.28
C ARG A 187 -2.67 14.96 3.26
N ASP A 188 -2.86 16.28 3.36
CA ASP A 188 -3.70 17.05 2.45
C ASP A 188 -3.18 17.02 0.99
N ILE A 189 -1.85 17.00 0.80
CA ILE A 189 -1.25 16.84 -0.53
C ILE A 189 -1.58 15.45 -1.08
N LEU A 190 -1.36 14.39 -0.31
CA LEU A 190 -1.66 13.02 -0.73
C LEU A 190 -3.15 12.87 -1.06
N GLN A 191 -4.02 13.34 -0.19
CA GLN A 191 -5.47 13.28 -0.39
C GLN A 191 -5.89 13.90 -1.71
N ARG A 192 -5.44 15.12 -2.00
CA ARG A 192 -5.80 15.84 -3.24
C ARG A 192 -5.23 15.17 -4.49
N SER A 193 -3.97 14.72 -4.43
CA SER A 193 -3.30 14.12 -5.59
C SER A 193 -3.91 12.79 -5.99
N TYR A 194 -4.44 12.04 -5.04
CA TYR A 194 -5.05 10.74 -5.27
C TYR A 194 -6.57 10.75 -5.25
N ASP A 195 -7.19 11.93 -5.06
CA ASP A 195 -8.65 12.10 -4.97
C ASP A 195 -9.27 11.13 -3.94
N PHE A 196 -8.71 11.11 -2.74
CA PHE A 196 -9.25 10.30 -1.64
C PHE A 196 -10.37 11.03 -0.91
N ALA A 197 -11.41 10.30 -0.56
CA ALA A 197 -12.53 10.84 0.22
C ALA A 197 -12.10 11.21 1.65
N ASP A 198 -12.58 12.34 2.15
CA ASP A 198 -12.28 12.85 3.50
C ASP A 198 -12.55 11.80 4.58
N SER A 199 -13.69 11.09 4.49
CA SER A 199 -14.07 10.05 5.45
C SER A 199 -13.03 8.94 5.53
N ASN A 200 -12.48 8.49 4.41
CA ASN A 200 -11.44 7.45 4.39
C ASN A 200 -10.12 7.99 4.96
N VAL A 201 -9.70 9.18 4.53
CA VAL A 201 -8.44 9.80 4.97
C VAL A 201 -8.38 10.01 6.47
N MET A 202 -9.51 10.28 7.12
CA MET A 202 -9.59 10.49 8.57
C MET A 202 -9.58 9.17 9.37
N HIS A 203 -9.86 8.04 8.74
CA HIS A 203 -9.97 6.73 9.42
C HIS A 203 -8.83 5.76 9.08
N TRP A 204 -8.08 6.05 8.04
CA TRP A 204 -6.87 5.27 7.70
C TRP A 204 -5.77 5.39 8.74
#